data_33cec91818f6d7ec27a192b83de6a284
#
_entry.id   33cec91818f6d7ec27a192b83de6a284
#
_cell.length_a   1.000
_cell.length_b   1.000
_cell.length_c   1.000
_cell.angle_alpha   90.00
_cell.angle_beta   90.00
_cell.angle_gamma   90.00
#
_symmetry.space_group_name_H-M   'P 1'
#
loop_
_entity.id
_entity.type
_entity.pdbx_description
1 polymer ?
#
loop_
_entity_poly.entity_id
_entity_poly.type
_entity_poly.pdbx_seq_one_letter_code
_entity_poly.pdbx_strand_id
1 'polypeptide(L)'
;MRLTPDQAQAIRQRIHTHMGQQARIWLFGSRVDDSRRGRDVDLYVEPETAPDLTARLRCKSELAEALDLKVDLIVQQPDRDLPIYRIAKRSGLPL
;
A
#
# COMPACT_ATOMS: atom_id res chain seq x y z
N MET A 1 6.79 -13.25 6.22
CA MET A 1 6.25 -12.35 7.25
C MET A 1 4.87 -11.91 6.87
N ARG A 2 3.96 -11.99 7.80
CA ARG A 2 2.57 -11.58 7.58
C ARG A 2 2.26 -10.34 8.38
N LEU A 3 1.32 -9.55 7.89
CA LEU A 3 0.85 -8.39 8.63
C LEU A 3 -0.02 -8.84 9.80
N THR A 4 0.21 -8.22 10.94
CA THR A 4 -0.71 -8.38 12.07
C THR A 4 -1.97 -7.55 11.83
N PRO A 5 -3.07 -7.85 12.54
CA PRO A 5 -4.26 -7.00 12.44
C PRO A 5 -3.98 -5.53 12.76
N ASP A 6 -3.10 -5.25 13.72
CA ASP A 6 -2.75 -3.88 14.07
C ASP A 6 -1.98 -3.20 12.94
N GLN A 7 -1.08 -3.92 12.27
CA GLN A 7 -0.36 -3.38 11.13
C GLN A 7 -1.31 -3.08 9.97
N ALA A 8 -2.22 -4.00 9.67
CA ALA A 8 -3.21 -3.79 8.62
C ALA A 8 -4.10 -2.57 8.93
N GLN A 9 -4.49 -2.41 10.18
CA GLN A 9 -5.30 -1.26 10.60
C GLN A 9 -4.52 0.04 10.45
N ALA A 10 -3.24 0.04 10.81
CA ALA A 10 -2.40 1.23 10.66
C ALA A 10 -2.28 1.62 9.19
N ILE A 11 -2.14 0.64 8.29
CA ILE A 11 -2.07 0.89 6.86
C ILE A 11 -3.37 1.54 6.37
N ARG A 12 -4.51 0.96 6.72
CA ARG A 12 -5.81 1.49 6.32
C ARG A 12 -5.99 2.92 6.81
N GLN A 13 -5.65 3.17 8.06
CA GLN A 13 -5.84 4.47 8.68
C GLN A 13 -5.01 5.56 7.98
N ARG A 14 -3.74 5.27 7.73
CA ARG A 14 -2.86 6.25 7.07
C ARG A 14 -3.30 6.52 5.63
N ILE A 15 -3.64 5.48 4.91
CA ILE A 15 -4.04 5.63 3.51
C ILE A 15 -5.37 6.36 3.42
N HIS A 16 -6.33 6.03 4.26
CA HIS A 16 -7.62 6.73 4.25
C HIS A 16 -7.47 8.19 4.61
N THR A 17 -6.55 8.53 5.51
CA THR A 17 -6.29 9.92 5.88
C THR A 17 -5.79 10.73 4.69
N HIS A 18 -4.92 10.16 3.87
CA HIS A 18 -4.29 10.89 2.77
C HIS A 18 -5.01 10.73 1.43
N MET A 19 -5.76 9.65 1.25
CA MET A 19 -6.30 9.29 -0.07
C MET A 19 -7.80 9.04 -0.08
N GLY A 20 -8.47 9.25 1.05
CA GLY A 20 -9.92 9.14 1.14
C GLY A 20 -10.39 7.83 1.76
N GLN A 21 -11.59 7.87 2.34
CA GLN A 21 -12.18 6.74 3.06
C GLN A 21 -12.53 5.58 2.13
N GLN A 22 -12.73 5.85 0.85
CA GLN A 22 -13.10 4.84 -0.13
C GLN A 22 -11.89 4.29 -0.88
N ALA A 23 -10.68 4.69 -0.51
CA ALA A 23 -9.47 4.17 -1.13
C ALA A 23 -9.38 2.66 -0.91
N ARG A 24 -8.98 1.94 -1.96
CA ARG A 24 -8.80 0.49 -1.92
C ARG A 24 -7.33 0.16 -1.85
N ILE A 25 -6.99 -0.87 -1.08
CA ILE A 25 -5.61 -1.20 -0.76
C ILE A 25 -5.37 -2.70 -0.97
N TRP A 26 -4.25 -3.03 -1.60
CA TRP A 26 -3.80 -4.42 -1.75
C TRP A 26 -2.38 -4.55 -1.26
N LEU A 27 -2.13 -5.60 -0.50
CA LEU A 27 -0.79 -6.05 -0.13
C LEU A 27 -0.35 -7.06 -1.17
N PHE A 28 0.79 -6.83 -1.83
CA PHE A 28 1.22 -7.72 -2.91
C PHE A 28 2.73 -7.94 -2.85
N GLY A 29 3.26 -8.65 -3.86
CA GLY A 29 4.67 -8.88 -4.00
C GLY A 29 5.20 -9.94 -3.04
N SER A 30 6.43 -9.78 -2.60
CA SER A 30 7.10 -10.77 -1.76
C SER A 30 6.43 -10.99 -0.41
N ARG A 31 5.52 -10.13 -0.02
CA ARG A 31 4.78 -10.26 1.23
C ARG A 31 3.84 -11.43 1.26
N VAL A 32 3.45 -11.90 0.09
CA VAL A 32 2.57 -13.07 -0.02
C VAL A 32 3.35 -14.36 0.24
N ASP A 33 4.68 -14.32 0.14
CA ASP A 33 5.55 -15.49 0.34
C ASP A 33 6.27 -15.36 1.69
N ASP A 34 5.79 -16.08 2.69
CA ASP A 34 6.35 -16.07 4.04
C ASP A 34 7.76 -16.61 4.12
N SER A 35 8.18 -17.39 3.12
CA SER A 35 9.51 -17.99 3.14
C SER A 35 10.61 -16.96 2.85
N ARG A 36 10.26 -15.83 2.30
CA ARG A 36 11.23 -14.78 1.97
C ARG A 36 11.53 -13.94 3.20
N ARG A 37 12.78 -13.55 3.31
CA ARG A 37 13.23 -12.73 4.42
C ARG A 37 13.01 -11.24 4.20
N GLY A 38 12.31 -10.87 3.17
CA GLY A 38 12.08 -9.48 2.86
C GLY A 38 11.40 -8.75 4.01
N ARG A 39 11.87 -7.54 4.28
CA ARG A 39 11.23 -6.63 5.23
C ARG A 39 10.49 -5.52 4.51
N ASP A 40 10.32 -5.68 3.22
CA ASP A 40 9.62 -4.70 2.40
C ASP A 40 8.14 -5.00 2.40
N VAL A 41 7.35 -3.96 2.47
CA VAL A 41 5.91 -4.05 2.33
C VAL A 41 5.55 -3.40 1.01
N ASP A 42 4.93 -4.15 0.12
CA ASP A 42 4.51 -3.66 -1.18
C ASP A 42 3.00 -3.41 -1.15
N LEU A 43 2.61 -2.17 -1.34
CA LEU A 43 1.20 -1.76 -1.30
C LEU A 43 0.79 -1.13 -2.62
N TYR A 44 -0.38 -1.51 -3.09
CA TYR A 44 -1.02 -0.87 -4.23
C TYR A 44 -2.32 -0.24 -3.76
N VAL A 45 -2.55 1.01 -4.14
CA VAL A 45 -3.71 1.79 -3.70
C VAL A 45 -4.44 2.37 -4.89
N GLU A 46 -5.76 2.19 -4.90
CA GLU A 46 -6.66 2.93 -5.78
C GLU A 46 -7.31 4.02 -4.94
N PRO A 47 -6.82 5.27 -5.04
CA PRO A 47 -7.29 6.32 -4.15
C PRO A 47 -8.69 6.80 -4.51
N GLU A 48 -9.42 7.25 -3.52
CA GLU A 48 -10.67 7.97 -3.75
C GLU A 48 -10.35 9.37 -4.29
N THR A 49 -9.35 10.01 -3.71
CA THR A 49 -8.87 11.32 -4.12
C THR A 49 -7.39 11.19 -4.46
N ALA A 50 -7.02 11.52 -5.70
CA ALA A 50 -5.63 11.39 -6.13
C ALA A 50 -4.73 12.32 -5.31
N PRO A 51 -3.72 11.78 -4.62
CA PRO A 51 -2.83 12.60 -3.81
C PRO A 51 -1.81 13.31 -4.71
N ASP A 52 -1.36 14.48 -4.26
CA ASP A 52 -0.21 15.11 -4.90
C ASP A 52 1.07 14.39 -4.43
N LEU A 53 2.21 14.81 -4.99
CA LEU A 53 3.49 14.16 -4.66
C LEU A 53 3.81 14.28 -3.17
N THR A 54 3.57 15.44 -2.58
CA THR A 54 3.85 15.67 -1.16
C THR A 54 3.02 14.75 -0.28
N ALA A 55 1.72 14.64 -0.56
CA ALA A 55 0.83 13.78 0.21
C ALA A 55 1.23 12.31 0.08
N ARG A 56 1.61 11.89 -1.13
CA ARG A 56 2.02 10.52 -1.37
C ARG A 56 3.31 10.17 -0.63
N LEU A 57 4.29 11.06 -0.68
CA LEU A 57 5.56 10.82 0.02
C LEU A 57 5.38 10.84 1.53
N ARG A 58 4.53 11.72 2.03
CA ARG A 58 4.22 11.79 3.45
C ARG A 58 3.52 10.52 3.93
N CYS A 59 2.58 10.02 3.15
CA CYS A 59 1.89 8.78 3.47
C CYS A 59 2.87 7.61 3.53
N LYS A 60 3.75 7.50 2.53
CA LYS A 60 4.77 6.45 2.50
C LYS A 60 5.66 6.52 3.72
N SER A 61 6.11 7.71 4.09
CA SER A 61 6.97 7.92 5.23
C SER A 61 6.29 7.54 6.54
N GLU A 62 5.03 7.93 6.71
CA GLU A 62 4.25 7.59 7.90
C GLU A 62 4.03 6.09 8.01
N LEU A 63 3.77 5.42 6.89
CA LEU A 63 3.61 3.97 6.88
C LEU A 63 4.90 3.27 7.29
N ALA A 64 6.02 3.70 6.73
CA ALA A 64 7.31 3.10 7.06
C ALA A 64 7.62 3.26 8.55
N GLU A 65 7.32 4.42 9.11
CA GLU A 65 7.54 4.69 10.52
C GLU A 65 6.60 3.86 11.39
N ALA A 66 5.31 3.81 11.04
CA ALA A 66 4.33 3.08 11.83
C ALA A 66 4.59 1.58 11.84
N LEU A 67 5.08 1.04 10.72
CA LEU A 67 5.33 -0.40 10.60
C LEU A 67 6.76 -0.79 10.97
N ASP A 68 7.65 0.19 11.05
CA ASP A 68 9.09 -0.04 11.21
C ASP A 68 9.62 -0.96 10.11
N LEU A 69 9.17 -0.73 8.88
CA LEU A 69 9.53 -1.50 7.71
C LEU A 69 9.69 -0.57 6.52
N LYS A 70 10.42 -1.03 5.51
CA LYS A 70 10.47 -0.33 4.23
C LYS A 70 9.16 -0.55 3.50
N VAL A 71 8.58 0.52 3.00
CA VAL A 71 7.30 0.47 2.29
C VAL A 71 7.48 0.94 0.87
N ASP A 72 7.05 0.12 -0.09
CA ASP A 72 6.92 0.51 -1.48
C ASP A 72 5.45 0.76 -1.75
N LEU A 73 5.12 1.99 -2.11
CA LEU A 73 3.75 2.43 -2.28
C LEU A 73 3.50 2.78 -3.74
N ILE A 74 2.61 2.03 -4.37
CA ILE A 74 2.17 2.29 -5.74
C ILE A 74 0.76 2.84 -5.66
N VAL A 75 0.58 4.07 -6.15
CA VAL A 75 -0.72 4.72 -6.16
C VAL A 75 -1.20 4.83 -7.60
N GLN A 76 -2.39 4.33 -7.88
CA GLN A 76 -2.97 4.40 -9.21
C GLN A 76 -3.09 5.86 -9.65
N GLN A 77 -2.62 6.13 -10.87
CA GLN A 77 -2.76 7.45 -11.48
C GLN A 77 -4.00 7.44 -12.39
N PRO A 78 -4.83 8.48 -12.34
CA PRO A 78 -6.11 8.48 -13.05
C PRO A 78 -6.00 8.31 -14.57
N ASP A 79 -4.89 8.78 -15.15
CA ASP A 79 -4.68 8.78 -16.58
C ASP A 79 -3.80 7.62 -17.06
N ARG A 80 -3.52 6.64 -16.20
CA ARG A 80 -2.64 5.54 -16.53
C ARG A 80 -3.28 4.20 -16.18
N ASP A 81 -2.99 3.20 -17.01
CA ASP A 81 -3.38 1.81 -16.77
C ASP A 81 -2.12 0.96 -16.93
N LEU A 82 -1.32 0.92 -15.86
CA LEU A 82 -0.05 0.19 -15.89
C LEU A 82 -0.28 -1.28 -15.56
N PRO A 83 0.49 -2.19 -16.19
CA PRO A 83 0.34 -3.62 -15.91
C PRO A 83 0.49 -3.97 -14.43
N ILE A 84 1.34 -3.24 -13.70
CA ILE A 84 1.55 -3.52 -12.28
C ILE A 84 0.26 -3.37 -11.46
N TYR A 85 -0.67 -2.51 -11.89
CA TYR A 85 -1.94 -2.33 -11.20
C TYR A 85 -2.75 -3.63 -11.22
N ARG A 86 -2.80 -4.28 -12.36
CA ARG A 86 -3.53 -5.55 -12.50
C ARG A 86 -2.84 -6.68 -11.77
N ILE A 87 -1.51 -6.73 -11.83
CA ILE A 87 -0.73 -7.75 -11.14
C ILE A 87 -0.96 -7.64 -9.64
N ALA A 88 -0.90 -6.44 -9.09
CA ALA A 88 -1.10 -6.23 -7.67
C ALA A 88 -2.49 -6.68 -7.21
N LYS A 89 -3.52 -6.40 -8.00
CA LYS A 89 -4.89 -6.79 -7.66
C LYS A 89 -5.10 -8.29 -7.79
N ARG A 90 -4.47 -8.91 -8.79
CA ARG A 90 -4.65 -10.34 -9.04
C ARG A 90 -3.94 -11.19 -8.00
N SER A 91 -2.71 -10.82 -7.65
CA SER A 91 -1.88 -11.62 -6.76
C SER A 91 -1.89 -11.11 -5.32
N GLY A 92 -2.44 -9.93 -5.07
CA GLY A 92 -2.40 -9.31 -3.76
C GLY A 92 -3.57 -9.70 -2.88
N LEU A 93 -3.42 -9.30 -1.61
CA LEU A 93 -4.46 -9.47 -0.59
C LEU A 93 -5.12 -8.12 -0.35
N PRO A 94 -6.44 -8.00 -0.53
CA PRO A 94 -7.12 -6.74 -0.20
C PRO A 94 -7.11 -6.50 1.30
N LEU A 95 -6.89 -5.26 1.67
CA LEU A 95 -6.86 -4.87 3.08
C LEU A 95 -8.10 -4.08 3.48
#